data_6e6bb33fe65d8962b22f606b56c5c4af
#
_entry.id   6e6bb33fe65d8962b22f606b56c5c4af
#
_cell.length_a   1.000
_cell.length_b   1.000
_cell.length_c   1.000
_cell.angle_alpha   90.00
_cell.angle_beta   90.00
_cell.angle_gamma   90.00
#
_symmetry.space_group_name_H-M   'P 1'
#
loop_
_entity.id
_entity.type
_entity.pdbx_description
1 polymer ?
#
loop_
_entity_poly.entity_id
_entity_poly.type
_entity_poly.pdbx_seq_one_letter_code
_entity_poly.pdbx_strand_id
1 'polypeptide(L)'
;MRRNYKPVLHWIGVHALGVAAALFFVLPFVFLFLTSLMSDQQALTRDLVPDTWEWGNYAKVWHTPGFLTWWRNTLLYAGLGTLLTVISSVPVAYALAKFRFRGRRLALLLVIAAMMLPPQVVVIPMYLFWAKQLDLSGTLWPLIIPMAFGDAFSIFLLRQFLLTIPDEYLDAARVDGCGELRTLLRVVLPMAKPGIAAVALFQFFYAWNDYFGPQIYASDNPAAWTLSYGLESFKGAHHTNWNLTMAATVLVMAPVIVLFFFAQRAFVEGVTLTGVKG
;
A
#
# COMPACT_ATOMS: atom_id res chain seq x y z
N MET A 1 -40.12 -16.37 36.41
CA MET A 1 -39.05 -15.53 35.81
C MET A 1 -38.72 -16.03 34.42
N ARG A 2 -39.22 -15.44 33.35
CA ARG A 2 -38.83 -15.78 31.96
C ARG A 2 -37.49 -15.11 31.68
N ARG A 3 -36.40 -15.89 31.67
CA ARG A 3 -35.07 -15.42 31.26
C ARG A 3 -35.16 -14.94 29.82
N ASN A 4 -34.87 -13.66 29.61
CA ASN A 4 -34.92 -13.06 28.27
C ASN A 4 -33.66 -13.47 27.49
N TYR A 5 -33.73 -14.54 26.66
CA TYR A 5 -32.62 -15.09 25.92
C TYR A 5 -32.32 -14.32 24.60
N LYS A 6 -33.19 -13.34 24.25
CA LYS A 6 -33.02 -12.55 22.98
C LYS A 6 -31.65 -11.91 22.82
N PRO A 7 -31.04 -11.25 23.86
CA PRO A 7 -29.72 -10.65 23.70
C PRO A 7 -28.61 -11.68 23.50
N VAL A 8 -28.71 -12.84 24.11
CA VAL A 8 -27.73 -13.94 23.98
C VAL A 8 -27.79 -14.56 22.60
N LEU A 9 -28.99 -14.83 22.08
CA LEU A 9 -29.17 -15.35 20.72
C LEU A 9 -28.69 -14.37 19.64
N HIS A 10 -28.96 -13.08 19.84
CA HIS A 10 -28.45 -12.03 18.95
C HIS A 10 -26.91 -11.97 18.98
N TRP A 11 -26.31 -11.99 20.16
CA TRP A 11 -24.86 -12.02 20.32
C TRP A 11 -24.23 -13.24 19.65
N ILE A 12 -24.77 -14.45 19.86
CA ILE A 12 -24.30 -15.68 19.20
C ILE A 12 -24.43 -15.56 17.68
N GLY A 13 -25.58 -15.06 17.17
CA GLY A 13 -25.78 -14.89 15.74
C GLY A 13 -24.77 -13.95 15.07
N VAL A 14 -24.51 -12.80 15.69
CA VAL A 14 -23.54 -11.82 15.19
C VAL A 14 -22.12 -12.40 15.18
N HIS A 15 -21.73 -13.10 16.27
CA HIS A 15 -20.39 -13.70 16.33
C HIS A 15 -20.24 -14.90 15.38
N ALA A 16 -21.27 -15.74 15.26
CA ALA A 16 -21.26 -16.84 14.30
C ALA A 16 -21.13 -16.34 12.86
N LEU A 17 -21.87 -15.28 12.50
CA LEU A 17 -21.75 -14.64 11.19
C LEU A 17 -20.34 -14.04 10.97
N GLY A 18 -19.80 -13.37 11.99
CA GLY A 18 -18.45 -12.82 11.95
C GLY A 18 -17.37 -13.89 11.76
N VAL A 19 -17.47 -15.00 12.49
CA VAL A 19 -16.56 -16.15 12.34
C VAL A 19 -16.70 -16.79 10.96
N ALA A 20 -17.93 -17.00 10.49
CA ALA A 20 -18.17 -17.56 9.17
C ALA A 20 -17.58 -16.68 8.05
N ALA A 21 -17.77 -15.36 8.15
CA ALA A 21 -17.17 -14.41 7.22
C ALA A 21 -15.63 -14.46 7.30
N ALA A 22 -15.05 -14.48 8.50
CA ALA A 22 -13.60 -14.57 8.67
C ALA A 22 -13.03 -15.85 8.05
N LEU A 23 -13.67 -17.00 8.30
CA LEU A 23 -13.26 -18.28 7.70
C LEU A 23 -13.35 -18.22 6.16
N PHE A 24 -14.43 -17.66 5.62
CA PHE A 24 -14.59 -17.50 4.17
C PHE A 24 -13.45 -16.68 3.54
N PHE A 25 -13.08 -15.55 4.16
CA PHE A 25 -12.00 -14.71 3.67
C PHE A 25 -10.60 -15.31 3.88
N VAL A 26 -10.42 -16.20 4.84
CA VAL A 26 -9.14 -16.89 5.08
C VAL A 26 -8.93 -18.07 4.13
N LEU A 27 -9.99 -18.70 3.62
CA LEU A 27 -9.92 -19.85 2.73
C LEU A 27 -8.94 -19.71 1.55
N PRO A 28 -8.93 -18.60 0.78
CA PRO A 28 -7.98 -18.43 -0.32
C PRO A 28 -6.52 -18.46 0.13
N PHE A 29 -6.23 -17.91 1.30
CA PHE A 29 -4.87 -17.91 1.86
C PHE A 29 -4.44 -19.29 2.33
N VAL A 30 -5.36 -20.05 2.92
CA VAL A 30 -5.11 -21.46 3.27
C VAL A 30 -4.84 -22.28 2.02
N PHE A 31 -5.67 -22.12 0.98
CA PHE A 31 -5.46 -22.81 -0.30
C PHE A 31 -4.10 -22.46 -0.92
N LEU A 32 -3.75 -21.18 -0.98
CA LEU A 32 -2.46 -20.71 -1.48
C LEU A 32 -1.30 -21.31 -0.69
N PHE A 33 -1.39 -21.33 0.65
CA PHE A 33 -0.37 -21.92 1.51
C PHE A 33 -0.24 -23.44 1.32
N LEU A 34 -1.35 -24.17 1.26
CA LEU A 34 -1.32 -25.63 1.02
C LEU A 34 -0.74 -25.96 -0.36
N THR A 35 -1.16 -25.25 -1.40
CA THR A 35 -0.63 -25.44 -2.76
C THR A 35 0.87 -25.11 -2.83
N SER A 36 1.36 -24.16 -2.06
CA SER A 36 2.80 -23.85 -1.99
C SER A 36 3.66 -24.99 -1.47
N LEU A 37 3.05 -25.93 -0.76
CA LEU A 37 3.69 -27.10 -0.17
C LEU A 37 3.47 -28.40 -0.95
N MET A 38 2.81 -28.32 -2.11
CA MET A 38 2.60 -29.47 -3.00
C MET A 38 3.78 -29.70 -3.93
N SER A 39 3.87 -30.91 -4.49
CA SER A 39 4.72 -31.17 -5.65
C SER A 39 4.18 -30.44 -6.89
N ASP A 40 5.02 -30.27 -7.91
CA ASP A 40 4.61 -29.62 -9.17
C ASP A 40 3.44 -30.35 -9.85
N GLN A 41 3.45 -31.67 -9.83
CA GLN A 41 2.37 -32.49 -10.40
C GLN A 41 1.07 -32.36 -9.60
N GLN A 42 1.14 -32.41 -8.28
CA GLN A 42 -0.03 -32.32 -7.42
C GLN A 42 -0.67 -30.93 -7.47
N ALA A 43 0.11 -29.86 -7.59
CA ALA A 43 -0.43 -28.50 -7.72
C ALA A 43 -1.31 -28.27 -8.95
N LEU A 44 -1.32 -29.21 -9.90
CA LEU A 44 -2.19 -29.21 -11.08
C LEU A 44 -3.46 -30.06 -10.90
N THR A 45 -3.59 -30.76 -9.78
CA THR A 45 -4.77 -31.60 -9.48
C THR A 45 -5.84 -30.79 -8.74
N ARG A 46 -6.92 -31.46 -8.35
CA ARG A 46 -7.99 -30.89 -7.51
C ARG A 46 -7.80 -31.18 -6.03
N ASP A 47 -6.67 -31.75 -5.65
CA ASP A 47 -6.38 -32.06 -4.26
C ASP A 47 -6.18 -30.80 -3.46
N LEU A 48 -6.75 -30.78 -2.26
CA LEU A 48 -6.68 -29.60 -1.38
C LEU A 48 -5.56 -29.71 -0.34
N VAL A 49 -5.05 -30.92 -0.11
CA VAL A 49 -4.04 -31.19 0.93
C VAL A 49 -2.81 -31.83 0.29
N PRO A 50 -1.59 -31.40 0.62
CA PRO A 50 -0.38 -32.02 0.13
C PRO A 50 -0.26 -33.51 0.52
N ASP A 51 0.07 -34.38 -0.42
CA ASP A 51 0.43 -35.77 -0.14
C ASP A 51 1.79 -35.84 0.58
N THR A 52 2.72 -35.01 0.10
CA THR A 52 4.02 -34.76 0.72
C THR A 52 4.20 -33.27 0.94
N TRP A 53 4.73 -32.90 2.12
CA TRP A 53 4.92 -31.49 2.49
C TRP A 53 6.27 -30.98 1.97
N GLU A 54 6.26 -30.35 0.80
CA GLU A 54 7.45 -29.90 0.08
C GLU A 54 7.93 -28.53 0.60
N TRP A 55 8.43 -28.48 1.85
CA TRP A 55 9.02 -27.24 2.41
C TRP A 55 10.21 -26.71 1.60
N GLY A 56 10.87 -27.61 0.83
CA GLY A 56 11.93 -27.24 -0.09
C GLY A 56 11.53 -26.23 -1.17
N ASN A 57 10.24 -26.08 -1.46
CA ASN A 57 9.75 -25.09 -2.44
C ASN A 57 10.12 -23.66 -2.04
N TYR A 58 10.06 -23.32 -0.76
CA TYR A 58 10.48 -22.00 -0.26
C TYR A 58 11.98 -21.76 -0.45
N ALA A 59 12.81 -22.77 -0.22
CA ALA A 59 14.23 -22.68 -0.48
C ALA A 59 14.51 -22.52 -1.99
N LYS A 60 13.81 -23.27 -2.86
CA LYS A 60 13.94 -23.12 -4.32
C LYS A 60 13.60 -21.69 -4.75
N VAL A 61 12.50 -21.13 -4.26
CA VAL A 61 12.11 -19.75 -4.55
C VAL A 61 13.16 -18.76 -4.08
N TRP A 62 13.65 -18.93 -2.85
CA TRP A 62 14.66 -18.02 -2.27
C TRP A 62 15.97 -18.02 -3.06
N HIS A 63 16.35 -19.16 -3.63
CA HIS A 63 17.55 -19.30 -4.45
C HIS A 63 17.30 -19.06 -5.94
N THR A 64 16.08 -18.67 -6.34
CA THR A 64 15.81 -18.29 -7.74
C THR A 64 16.68 -17.08 -8.12
N PRO A 65 17.38 -17.13 -9.26
CA PRO A 65 18.21 -16.02 -9.72
C PRO A 65 17.40 -14.72 -9.78
N GLY A 66 17.90 -13.68 -9.12
CA GLY A 66 17.25 -12.38 -9.10
C GLY A 66 16.26 -12.15 -7.94
N PHE A 67 15.77 -13.17 -7.23
CA PHE A 67 14.75 -13.04 -6.19
C PHE A 67 15.15 -12.05 -5.08
N LEU A 68 16.37 -12.11 -4.60
CA LEU A 68 16.87 -11.16 -3.59
C LEU A 68 17.01 -9.74 -4.16
N THR A 69 17.34 -9.60 -5.44
CA THR A 69 17.37 -8.30 -6.13
C THR A 69 15.98 -7.70 -6.22
N TRP A 70 14.96 -8.51 -6.54
CA TRP A 70 13.56 -8.06 -6.58
C TRP A 70 13.07 -7.61 -5.20
N TRP A 71 13.47 -8.31 -4.15
CA TRP A 71 13.22 -7.90 -2.76
C TRP A 71 13.79 -6.51 -2.47
N ARG A 72 15.08 -6.33 -2.73
CA ARG A 72 15.75 -5.04 -2.55
C ARG A 72 15.07 -3.92 -3.35
N ASN A 73 14.76 -4.20 -4.61
CA ASN A 73 14.13 -3.24 -5.50
C ASN A 73 12.73 -2.85 -5.02
N THR A 74 11.93 -3.82 -4.56
CA THR A 74 10.59 -3.55 -4.02
C THR A 74 10.66 -2.74 -2.73
N LEU A 75 11.57 -3.08 -1.82
CA LEU A 75 11.79 -2.31 -0.59
C LEU A 75 12.25 -0.89 -0.89
N LEU A 76 13.15 -0.72 -1.86
CA LEU A 76 13.62 0.61 -2.29
C LEU A 76 12.48 1.41 -2.91
N TYR A 77 11.73 0.82 -3.84
CA TYR A 77 10.60 1.48 -4.50
C TYR A 77 9.50 1.83 -3.49
N ALA A 78 9.02 0.86 -2.71
CA ALA A 78 7.95 1.08 -1.75
C ALA A 78 8.39 1.98 -0.59
N GLY A 79 9.59 1.78 -0.03
CA GLY A 79 10.09 2.55 1.10
C GLY A 79 10.44 3.98 0.73
N LEU A 80 11.29 4.18 -0.28
CA LEU A 80 11.69 5.51 -0.72
C LEU A 80 10.52 6.28 -1.33
N GLY A 81 9.70 5.61 -2.15
CA GLY A 81 8.50 6.21 -2.72
C GLY A 81 7.52 6.70 -1.66
N THR A 82 7.25 5.87 -0.64
CA THR A 82 6.40 6.26 0.50
C THR A 82 6.98 7.46 1.25
N LEU A 83 8.27 7.45 1.54
CA LEU A 83 8.95 8.56 2.22
C LEU A 83 8.82 9.86 1.42
N LEU A 84 9.11 9.82 0.13
CA LEU A 84 9.01 10.97 -0.76
C LEU A 84 7.58 11.50 -0.86
N THR A 85 6.60 10.61 -0.99
CA THR A 85 5.17 10.99 -1.01
C THR A 85 4.76 11.68 0.29
N VAL A 86 5.14 11.14 1.45
CA VAL A 86 4.80 11.76 2.74
C VAL A 86 5.46 13.13 2.87
N ILE A 87 6.76 13.23 2.59
CA ILE A 87 7.52 14.50 2.70
C ILE A 87 6.93 15.57 1.77
N SER A 88 6.54 15.22 0.56
CA SER A 88 6.00 16.18 -0.42
C SER A 88 4.53 16.51 -0.15
N SER A 89 3.72 15.53 0.28
CA SER A 89 2.27 15.73 0.45
C SER A 89 1.90 16.46 1.75
N VAL A 90 2.67 16.26 2.83
CA VAL A 90 2.38 16.88 4.14
C VAL A 90 2.34 18.41 4.09
N PRO A 91 3.36 19.13 3.57
CA PRO A 91 3.30 20.60 3.55
C PRO A 91 2.18 21.14 2.64
N VAL A 92 1.91 20.47 1.53
CA VAL A 92 0.80 20.83 0.64
C VAL A 92 -0.55 20.67 1.33
N ALA A 93 -0.76 19.52 1.98
CA ALA A 93 -1.97 19.24 2.75
C ALA A 93 -2.14 20.24 3.90
N TYR A 94 -1.07 20.59 4.61
CA TYR A 94 -1.06 21.57 5.69
C TYR A 94 -1.47 22.96 5.17
N ALA A 95 -0.86 23.42 4.08
CA ALA A 95 -1.22 24.70 3.47
C ALA A 95 -2.70 24.71 3.03
N LEU A 96 -3.17 23.64 2.39
CA LEU A 96 -4.57 23.50 1.97
C LEU A 96 -5.55 23.31 3.14
N ALA A 97 -5.12 22.87 4.30
CA ALA A 97 -5.98 22.73 5.49
C ALA A 97 -6.05 24.02 6.31
N LYS A 98 -4.91 24.68 6.57
CA LYS A 98 -4.78 25.70 7.60
C LYS A 98 -4.55 27.11 7.09
N PHE A 99 -4.02 27.27 5.87
CA PHE A 99 -3.76 28.62 5.35
C PHE A 99 -4.92 29.19 4.58
N ARG A 100 -5.08 30.52 4.65
CA ARG A 100 -6.02 31.29 3.85
C ARG A 100 -5.24 32.06 2.79
N PHE A 101 -5.29 31.58 1.54
CA PHE A 101 -4.64 32.25 0.40
C PHE A 101 -5.55 32.29 -0.82
N ARG A 102 -5.25 33.22 -1.75
CA ARG A 102 -5.97 33.36 -3.01
C ARG A 102 -5.69 32.13 -3.85
N GLY A 103 -6.74 31.51 -4.41
CA GLY A 103 -6.59 30.31 -5.24
C GLY A 103 -6.64 28.95 -4.48
N ARG A 104 -6.77 28.94 -3.13
CA ARG A 104 -6.88 27.70 -2.34
C ARG A 104 -7.97 26.74 -2.86
N ARG A 105 -9.15 27.30 -3.25
CA ARG A 105 -10.25 26.48 -3.78
C ARG A 105 -9.86 25.83 -5.12
N LEU A 106 -9.21 26.60 -6.00
CA LEU A 106 -8.73 26.10 -7.29
C LEU A 106 -7.67 25.03 -7.08
N ALA A 107 -6.68 25.25 -6.22
CA ALA A 107 -5.65 24.26 -5.90
C ALA A 107 -6.26 22.95 -5.38
N LEU A 108 -7.25 23.03 -4.47
CA LEU A 108 -7.95 21.84 -3.99
C LEU A 108 -8.73 21.14 -5.12
N LEU A 109 -9.39 21.91 -5.98
CA LEU A 109 -10.13 21.38 -7.12
C LEU A 109 -9.19 20.66 -8.10
N LEU A 110 -7.99 21.19 -8.34
CA LEU A 110 -6.97 20.53 -9.18
C LEU A 110 -6.48 19.23 -8.54
N VAL A 111 -6.28 19.18 -7.21
CA VAL A 111 -5.95 17.93 -6.51
C VAL A 111 -7.04 16.88 -6.69
N ILE A 112 -8.31 17.27 -6.51
CA ILE A 112 -9.45 16.35 -6.69
C ILE A 112 -9.56 15.91 -8.17
N ALA A 113 -9.40 16.83 -9.11
CA ALA A 113 -9.43 16.51 -10.54
C ALA A 113 -8.32 15.52 -10.93
N ALA A 114 -7.11 15.68 -10.35
CA ALA A 114 -6.01 14.76 -10.59
C ALA A 114 -6.31 13.33 -10.11
N MET A 115 -7.04 13.19 -8.98
CA MET A 115 -7.47 11.85 -8.50
C MET A 115 -8.48 11.18 -9.44
N MET A 116 -9.22 11.94 -10.23
CA MET A 116 -10.22 11.40 -11.17
C MET A 116 -9.60 10.95 -12.49
N LEU A 117 -8.36 11.34 -12.78
CA LEU A 117 -7.68 10.93 -14.00
C LEU A 117 -7.25 9.46 -13.89
N PRO A 118 -7.70 8.57 -14.79
CA PRO A 118 -7.21 7.21 -14.83
C PRO A 118 -5.71 7.20 -15.12
N PRO A 119 -4.88 6.47 -14.34
CA PRO A 119 -3.43 6.40 -14.59
C PRO A 119 -3.08 5.99 -16.02
N GLN A 120 -3.91 5.16 -16.64
CA GLN A 120 -3.71 4.65 -18.00
C GLN A 120 -3.66 5.75 -19.06
N VAL A 121 -4.37 6.86 -18.86
CA VAL A 121 -4.41 8.00 -19.81
C VAL A 121 -3.05 8.68 -19.91
N VAL A 122 -2.31 8.74 -18.81
CA VAL A 122 -1.02 9.44 -18.73
C VAL A 122 0.19 8.53 -18.97
N VAL A 123 -0.01 7.21 -19.10
CA VAL A 123 1.08 6.23 -19.25
C VAL A 123 1.96 6.54 -20.45
N ILE A 124 1.37 6.76 -21.64
CA ILE A 124 2.15 7.00 -22.88
C ILE A 124 2.98 8.30 -22.79
N PRO A 125 2.39 9.47 -22.44
CA PRO A 125 3.19 10.69 -22.27
C PRO A 125 4.29 10.53 -21.22
N MET A 126 4.00 9.87 -20.09
CA MET A 126 4.97 9.67 -19.02
C MET A 126 6.09 8.71 -19.45
N TYR A 127 5.77 7.65 -20.20
CA TYR A 127 6.78 6.76 -20.75
C TYR A 127 7.71 7.51 -21.73
N LEU A 128 7.15 8.32 -22.63
CA LEU A 128 7.95 9.12 -23.56
C LEU A 128 8.86 10.09 -22.80
N PHE A 129 8.39 10.71 -21.76
CA PHE A 129 9.18 11.64 -20.97
C PHE A 129 10.29 10.93 -20.19
N TRP A 130 9.94 9.93 -19.35
CA TRP A 130 10.91 9.29 -18.47
C TRP A 130 11.86 8.34 -19.20
N ALA A 131 11.31 7.49 -20.09
CA ALA A 131 12.07 6.43 -20.72
C ALA A 131 12.80 6.90 -21.99
N LYS A 132 12.20 7.83 -22.75
CA LYS A 132 12.78 8.26 -24.04
C LYS A 132 13.53 9.58 -23.96
N GLN A 133 13.02 10.59 -23.24
CA GLN A 133 13.71 11.88 -23.14
C GLN A 133 14.79 11.88 -22.07
N LEU A 134 14.56 11.22 -20.93
CA LEU A 134 15.50 11.17 -19.80
C LEU A 134 16.33 9.88 -19.76
N ASP A 135 16.12 8.94 -20.69
CA ASP A 135 16.84 7.67 -20.80
C ASP A 135 16.86 6.85 -19.49
N LEU A 136 15.73 6.82 -18.80
CA LEU A 136 15.56 6.08 -17.54
C LEU A 136 14.85 4.73 -17.73
N SER A 137 14.72 4.24 -18.99
CA SER A 137 14.22 2.89 -19.27
C SER A 137 15.08 1.83 -18.60
N GLY A 138 14.47 0.73 -18.20
CA GLY A 138 15.17 -0.35 -17.49
C GLY A 138 15.57 -0.01 -16.04
N THR A 139 14.98 1.03 -15.44
CA THR A 139 15.25 1.44 -14.08
C THR A 139 13.94 1.66 -13.28
N LEU A 140 14.05 1.80 -11.95
CA LEU A 140 12.92 2.14 -11.06
C LEU A 140 12.71 3.65 -10.88
N TRP A 141 13.60 4.50 -11.41
CA TRP A 141 13.52 5.94 -11.19
C TRP A 141 12.25 6.59 -11.75
N PRO A 142 11.72 6.16 -12.94
CA PRO A 142 10.42 6.65 -13.42
C PRO A 142 9.25 6.41 -12.47
N LEU A 143 9.36 5.41 -11.58
CA LEU A 143 8.34 5.10 -10.57
C LEU A 143 8.56 5.89 -9.27
N ILE A 144 9.82 6.15 -8.91
CA ILE A 144 10.19 6.77 -7.62
C ILE A 144 10.17 8.31 -7.71
N ILE A 145 10.73 8.89 -8.76
CA ILE A 145 10.90 10.35 -8.86
C ILE A 145 9.54 11.09 -8.83
N PRO A 146 8.48 10.65 -9.54
CA PRO A 146 7.20 11.32 -9.51
C PRO A 146 6.60 11.43 -8.11
N MET A 147 6.89 10.47 -7.22
CA MET A 147 6.40 10.46 -5.83
C MET A 147 6.94 11.62 -4.99
N ALA A 148 8.04 12.24 -5.40
CA ALA A 148 8.59 13.43 -4.73
C ALA A 148 7.78 14.70 -4.99
N PHE A 149 6.87 14.69 -5.96
CA PHE A 149 6.05 15.86 -6.33
C PHE A 149 4.67 15.87 -5.69
N GLY A 150 4.40 14.95 -4.80
CA GLY A 150 3.12 14.81 -4.10
C GLY A 150 2.14 13.89 -4.85
N ASP A 151 1.35 13.20 -4.07
CA ASP A 151 0.26 12.36 -4.55
C ASP A 151 -1.08 12.97 -4.18
N ALA A 152 -1.98 13.08 -5.15
CA ALA A 152 -3.27 13.75 -4.98
C ALA A 152 -4.14 13.11 -3.89
N PHE A 153 -4.20 11.78 -3.83
CA PHE A 153 -4.94 11.05 -2.81
C PHE A 153 -4.34 11.29 -1.42
N SER A 154 -3.02 11.22 -1.30
CA SER A 154 -2.29 11.45 -0.06
C SER A 154 -2.49 12.88 0.47
N ILE A 155 -2.40 13.88 -0.42
CA ILE A 155 -2.66 15.29 -0.10
C ILE A 155 -4.10 15.46 0.39
N PHE A 156 -5.07 14.89 -0.30
CA PHE A 156 -6.48 14.99 0.06
C PHE A 156 -6.75 14.35 1.42
N LEU A 157 -6.28 13.12 1.65
CA LEU A 157 -6.48 12.38 2.89
C LEU A 157 -5.82 13.10 4.09
N LEU A 158 -4.56 13.51 3.94
CA LEU A 158 -3.87 14.30 4.96
C LEU A 158 -4.60 15.61 5.26
N ARG A 159 -5.08 16.31 4.24
CA ARG A 159 -5.85 17.54 4.43
C ARG A 159 -7.12 17.28 5.25
N GLN A 160 -7.87 16.22 4.95
CA GLN A 160 -9.07 15.90 5.73
C GLN A 160 -8.73 15.63 7.21
N PHE A 161 -7.65 14.90 7.46
CA PHE A 161 -7.16 14.68 8.82
C PHE A 161 -6.75 15.99 9.49
N LEU A 162 -5.96 16.82 8.82
CA LEU A 162 -5.47 18.08 9.38
C LEU A 162 -6.60 19.09 9.69
N LEU A 163 -7.73 19.01 9.00
CA LEU A 163 -8.91 19.81 9.31
C LEU A 163 -9.56 19.44 10.65
N THR A 164 -9.32 18.24 11.18
CA THR A 164 -9.84 17.82 12.50
C THR A 164 -9.02 18.37 13.66
N ILE A 165 -7.79 18.83 13.40
CA ILE A 165 -6.94 19.46 14.43
C ILE A 165 -7.46 20.86 14.70
N PRO A 166 -7.80 21.19 15.97
CA PRO A 166 -8.27 22.53 16.34
C PRO A 166 -7.25 23.64 16.04
N ASP A 167 -7.72 24.79 15.56
CA ASP A 167 -6.83 25.92 15.19
C ASP A 167 -6.20 26.57 16.41
N GLU A 168 -6.77 26.40 17.61
CA GLU A 168 -6.25 26.88 18.89
C GLU A 168 -4.81 26.44 19.19
N TYR A 169 -4.42 25.23 18.77
CA TYR A 169 -3.05 24.73 18.90
C TYR A 169 -2.07 25.52 18.01
N LEU A 170 -2.51 25.93 16.83
CA LEU A 170 -1.71 26.73 15.92
C LEU A 170 -1.60 28.17 16.42
N ASP A 171 -2.69 28.71 16.94
CA ASP A 171 -2.71 30.07 17.48
C ASP A 171 -1.84 30.19 18.76
N ALA A 172 -1.88 29.18 19.65
CA ALA A 172 -0.97 29.11 20.79
C ALA A 172 0.50 29.09 20.35
N ALA A 173 0.84 28.27 19.35
CA ALA A 173 2.20 28.20 18.82
C ALA A 173 2.65 29.56 18.22
N ARG A 174 1.75 30.30 17.58
CA ARG A 174 2.04 31.66 17.06
C ARG A 174 2.26 32.67 18.17
N VAL A 175 1.47 32.61 19.25
CA VAL A 175 1.67 33.45 20.44
C VAL A 175 3.03 33.17 21.08
N ASP A 176 3.47 31.89 21.09
CA ASP A 176 4.79 31.48 21.56
C ASP A 176 5.93 31.82 20.57
N GLY A 177 5.67 32.58 19.49
CA GLY A 177 6.66 33.03 18.51
C GLY A 177 7.12 31.95 17.52
N CYS A 178 6.39 30.84 17.37
CA CYS A 178 6.70 29.83 16.38
C CYS A 178 6.36 30.32 14.97
N GLY A 179 7.33 30.25 14.05
CA GLY A 179 7.05 30.39 12.61
C GLY A 179 6.36 29.14 12.06
N GLU A 180 5.70 29.28 10.89
CA GLU A 180 4.84 28.23 10.31
C GLU A 180 5.53 26.87 10.13
N LEU A 181 6.79 26.84 9.68
CA LEU A 181 7.54 25.58 9.55
C LEU A 181 7.78 24.92 10.92
N ARG A 182 8.08 25.71 11.94
CA ARG A 182 8.28 25.19 13.30
C ARG A 182 6.97 24.69 13.89
N THR A 183 5.87 25.38 13.63
CA THR A 183 4.51 24.96 14.00
C THR A 183 4.15 23.63 13.32
N LEU A 184 4.41 23.51 12.02
CA LEU A 184 4.22 22.24 11.30
C LEU A 184 5.03 21.10 11.95
N LEU A 185 6.34 21.29 12.15
CA LEU A 185 7.23 20.22 12.60
C LEU A 185 7.04 19.84 14.08
N ARG A 186 6.74 20.81 14.96
CA ARG A 186 6.71 20.58 16.41
C ARG A 186 5.32 20.42 16.99
N VAL A 187 4.28 20.93 16.32
CA VAL A 187 2.91 20.87 16.81
C VAL A 187 2.06 19.97 15.91
N VAL A 188 1.98 20.27 14.62
CA VAL A 188 1.06 19.62 13.71
C VAL A 188 1.48 18.19 13.39
N LEU A 189 2.75 17.94 13.04
CA LEU A 189 3.23 16.60 12.71
C LEU A 189 3.05 15.59 13.84
N PRO A 190 3.38 15.91 15.11
CA PRO A 190 3.10 14.99 16.23
C PRO A 190 1.62 14.65 16.38
N MET A 191 0.73 15.63 16.17
CA MET A 191 -0.73 15.42 16.22
C MET A 191 -1.25 14.66 15.01
N ALA A 192 -0.60 14.82 13.85
CA ALA A 192 -0.98 14.20 12.59
C ALA A 192 -0.41 12.78 12.38
N LYS A 193 0.34 12.23 13.33
CA LYS A 193 0.94 10.88 13.22
C LYS A 193 -0.02 9.80 12.72
N PRO A 194 -1.27 9.67 13.22
CA PRO A 194 -2.18 8.66 12.72
C PRO A 194 -2.54 8.86 11.24
N GLY A 195 -2.80 10.09 10.81
CA GLY A 195 -3.10 10.41 9.42
C GLY A 195 -1.89 10.19 8.49
N ILE A 196 -0.69 10.54 8.95
CA ILE A 196 0.56 10.31 8.21
C ILE A 196 0.83 8.80 8.10
N ALA A 197 0.63 8.04 9.17
CA ALA A 197 0.78 6.58 9.16
C ALA A 197 -0.21 5.92 8.19
N ALA A 198 -1.46 6.37 8.16
CA ALA A 198 -2.45 5.87 7.20
C ALA A 198 -2.01 6.11 5.75
N VAL A 199 -1.59 7.34 5.42
CA VAL A 199 -1.08 7.67 4.08
C VAL A 199 0.15 6.86 3.72
N ALA A 200 1.11 6.74 4.65
CA ALA A 200 2.32 5.94 4.44
C ALA A 200 1.99 4.47 4.15
N LEU A 201 1.00 3.90 4.84
CA LEU A 201 0.55 2.53 4.60
C LEU A 201 -0.10 2.37 3.22
N PHE A 202 -1.03 3.26 2.86
CA PHE A 202 -1.65 3.21 1.53
C PHE A 202 -0.61 3.28 0.43
N GLN A 203 0.34 4.23 0.55
CA GLN A 203 1.38 4.42 -0.45
C GLN A 203 2.35 3.24 -0.51
N PHE A 204 2.73 2.69 0.66
CA PHE A 204 3.58 1.50 0.72
C PHE A 204 2.91 0.30 0.05
N PHE A 205 1.63 0.04 0.35
CA PHE A 205 0.89 -1.07 -0.26
C PHE A 205 0.67 -0.87 -1.75
N TYR A 206 0.42 0.36 -2.19
CA TYR A 206 0.35 0.69 -3.60
C TYR A 206 1.64 0.31 -4.33
N ALA A 207 2.78 0.81 -3.86
CA ALA A 207 4.08 0.56 -4.49
C ALA A 207 4.54 -0.92 -4.34
N TRP A 208 4.23 -1.57 -3.21
CA TRP A 208 4.56 -2.98 -2.99
C TRP A 208 3.86 -3.91 -3.98
N ASN A 209 2.59 -3.63 -4.28
CA ASN A 209 1.76 -4.46 -5.16
C ASN A 209 1.79 -3.98 -6.62
N ASP A 210 2.51 -2.91 -6.93
CA ASP A 210 2.57 -2.38 -8.29
C ASP A 210 3.26 -3.36 -9.23
N TYR A 211 2.47 -3.91 -10.13
CA TYR A 211 2.91 -4.76 -11.23
C TYR A 211 3.07 -3.97 -12.52
N PHE A 212 2.14 -3.04 -12.78
CA PHE A 212 1.99 -2.36 -14.04
C PHE A 212 3.13 -1.36 -14.31
N GLY A 213 3.52 -0.60 -13.29
CA GLY A 213 4.63 0.34 -13.39
C GLY A 213 5.96 -0.35 -13.76
N PRO A 214 6.43 -1.34 -13.00
CA PRO A 214 7.61 -2.13 -13.34
C PRO A 214 7.53 -2.83 -14.71
N GLN A 215 6.36 -3.30 -15.12
CA GLN A 215 6.14 -3.88 -16.44
C GLN A 215 6.45 -2.87 -17.56
N ILE A 216 6.07 -1.59 -17.39
CA ILE A 216 6.26 -0.56 -18.40
C ILE A 216 7.70 -0.06 -18.42
N TYR A 217 8.31 0.17 -17.27
CA TYR A 217 9.59 0.88 -17.19
C TYR A 217 10.79 -0.02 -16.97
N ALA A 218 10.62 -1.23 -16.47
CA ALA A 218 11.71 -2.11 -16.05
C ALA A 218 11.70 -3.51 -16.67
N SER A 219 10.73 -3.83 -17.54
CA SER A 219 10.53 -5.19 -18.08
C SER A 219 11.75 -5.73 -18.84
N ASP A 220 12.46 -4.89 -19.52
CA ASP A 220 13.63 -5.21 -20.34
C ASP A 220 14.93 -5.38 -19.53
N ASN A 221 14.92 -5.06 -18.23
CA ASN A 221 16.07 -5.18 -17.34
C ASN A 221 15.75 -6.03 -16.08
N PRO A 222 16.09 -7.33 -16.04
CA PRO A 222 15.82 -8.17 -14.87
C PRO A 222 16.45 -7.68 -13.56
N ALA A 223 17.51 -6.86 -13.62
CA ALA A 223 18.12 -6.27 -12.44
C ALA A 223 17.26 -5.16 -11.80
N ALA A 224 16.28 -4.63 -12.53
CA ALA A 224 15.33 -3.62 -12.04
C ALA A 224 13.94 -4.20 -11.70
N TRP A 225 13.72 -5.50 -11.84
CA TRP A 225 12.43 -6.10 -11.50
C TRP A 225 12.11 -5.94 -10.02
N THR A 226 10.81 -5.77 -9.74
CA THR A 226 10.24 -5.83 -8.40
C THR A 226 9.69 -7.24 -8.12
N LEU A 227 9.34 -7.53 -6.87
CA LEU A 227 8.73 -8.80 -6.48
C LEU A 227 7.43 -9.04 -7.25
N SER A 228 6.57 -8.03 -7.33
CA SER A 228 5.28 -8.13 -8.01
C SER A 228 5.45 -8.52 -9.48
N TYR A 229 6.39 -7.88 -10.19
CA TYR A 229 6.69 -8.20 -11.58
C TYR A 229 7.50 -9.49 -11.72
N GLY A 230 8.47 -9.72 -10.84
CA GLY A 230 9.33 -10.91 -10.86
C GLY A 230 8.57 -12.23 -10.66
N LEU A 231 7.42 -12.22 -9.99
CA LEU A 231 6.53 -13.39 -9.88
C LEU A 231 6.12 -13.94 -11.25
N GLU A 232 6.10 -13.12 -12.29
CA GLU A 232 5.82 -13.54 -13.67
C GLU A 232 6.84 -14.56 -14.19
N SER A 233 8.09 -14.52 -13.70
CA SER A 233 9.14 -15.44 -14.12
C SER A 233 8.88 -16.91 -13.76
N PHE A 234 7.99 -17.16 -12.76
CA PHE A 234 7.55 -18.51 -12.42
C PHE A 234 6.52 -19.08 -13.41
N LYS A 235 5.96 -18.22 -14.26
CA LYS A 235 5.10 -18.61 -15.37
C LYS A 235 5.99 -18.86 -16.60
N GLY A 236 6.37 -20.09 -16.84
CA GLY A 236 7.12 -20.46 -18.03
C GLY A 236 6.26 -20.37 -19.30
N ALA A 237 6.90 -20.32 -20.47
CA ALA A 237 6.21 -20.22 -21.77
C ALA A 237 5.28 -21.42 -22.06
N HIS A 238 5.58 -22.59 -21.52
CA HIS A 238 4.83 -23.82 -21.77
C HIS A 238 4.32 -24.52 -20.51
N HIS A 239 4.82 -24.13 -19.34
CA HIS A 239 4.46 -24.71 -18.05
C HIS A 239 4.59 -23.66 -16.94
N THR A 240 3.57 -23.59 -16.09
CA THR A 240 3.60 -22.75 -14.89
C THR A 240 3.85 -23.63 -13.67
N ASN A 241 4.92 -23.37 -12.94
CA ASN A 241 5.22 -24.03 -11.68
C ASN A 241 4.31 -23.44 -10.57
N TRP A 242 3.07 -23.94 -10.48
CA TRP A 242 2.07 -23.39 -9.56
C TRP A 242 2.51 -23.47 -8.10
N ASN A 243 3.13 -24.59 -7.69
CA ASN A 243 3.66 -24.75 -6.34
C ASN A 243 4.72 -23.68 -5.99
N LEU A 244 5.66 -23.39 -6.89
CA LEU A 244 6.68 -22.36 -6.69
C LEU A 244 6.07 -20.94 -6.79
N THR A 245 5.13 -20.73 -7.69
CA THR A 245 4.39 -19.46 -7.79
C THR A 245 3.64 -19.16 -6.49
N MET A 246 2.96 -20.17 -5.91
CA MET A 246 2.27 -20.01 -4.63
C MET A 246 3.25 -19.82 -3.46
N ALA A 247 4.37 -20.56 -3.44
CA ALA A 247 5.42 -20.37 -2.43
C ALA A 247 6.04 -18.97 -2.50
N ALA A 248 6.32 -18.47 -3.71
CA ALA A 248 6.80 -17.10 -3.90
C ALA A 248 5.75 -16.08 -3.46
N THR A 249 4.48 -16.29 -3.78
CA THR A 249 3.38 -15.42 -3.35
C THR A 249 3.27 -15.37 -1.82
N VAL A 250 3.40 -16.50 -1.11
CA VAL A 250 3.42 -16.51 0.37
C VAL A 250 4.56 -15.65 0.90
N LEU A 251 5.77 -15.81 0.35
CA LEU A 251 6.92 -15.00 0.77
C LEU A 251 6.71 -13.51 0.53
N VAL A 252 6.14 -13.15 -0.62
CA VAL A 252 5.87 -11.74 -1.00
C VAL A 252 4.74 -11.14 -0.15
N MET A 253 3.75 -11.92 0.25
CA MET A 253 2.63 -11.46 1.08
C MET A 253 3.00 -11.33 2.56
N ALA A 254 3.91 -12.15 3.06
CA ALA A 254 4.22 -12.21 4.49
C ALA A 254 4.59 -10.83 5.09
N PRO A 255 5.46 -9.99 4.50
CA PRO A 255 5.79 -8.68 5.05
C PRO A 255 4.59 -7.72 5.07
N VAL A 256 3.73 -7.80 4.06
CA VAL A 256 2.51 -6.97 3.97
C VAL A 256 1.55 -7.31 5.10
N ILE A 257 1.35 -8.61 5.35
CA ILE A 257 0.50 -9.11 6.45
C ILE A 257 1.09 -8.66 7.80
N VAL A 258 2.40 -8.85 8.00
CA VAL A 258 3.09 -8.43 9.24
C VAL A 258 2.97 -6.93 9.45
N LEU A 259 3.24 -6.12 8.40
CA LEU A 259 3.11 -4.67 8.47
C LEU A 259 1.67 -4.25 8.81
N PHE A 260 0.67 -4.90 8.21
CA PHE A 260 -0.74 -4.63 8.49
C PHE A 260 -1.09 -4.87 9.97
N PHE A 261 -0.64 -5.98 10.57
CA PHE A 261 -0.90 -6.27 11.98
C PHE A 261 -0.30 -5.22 12.92
N PHE A 262 0.87 -4.67 12.61
CA PHE A 262 1.46 -3.58 13.38
C PHE A 262 0.74 -2.24 13.17
N ALA A 263 0.26 -2.00 11.97
CA ALA A 263 -0.24 -0.71 11.54
C ALA A 263 -1.78 -0.58 11.65
N GLN A 264 -2.53 -1.67 11.88
CA GLN A 264 -3.99 -1.70 11.88
C GLN A 264 -4.63 -0.65 12.82
N ARG A 265 -4.01 -0.36 13.96
CA ARG A 265 -4.52 0.66 14.90
C ARG A 265 -4.47 2.06 14.28
N ALA A 266 -3.33 2.44 13.70
CA ALA A 266 -3.19 3.72 13.02
C ALA A 266 -4.15 3.86 11.83
N PHE A 267 -4.40 2.74 11.13
CA PHE A 267 -5.36 2.68 10.02
C PHE A 267 -6.79 2.93 10.50
N VAL A 268 -7.23 2.23 11.55
CA VAL A 268 -8.58 2.40 12.11
C VAL A 268 -8.77 3.82 12.64
N GLU A 269 -7.82 4.37 13.39
CA GLU A 269 -7.88 5.73 13.92
C GLU A 269 -7.86 6.79 12.79
N GLY A 270 -7.04 6.60 11.76
CA GLY A 270 -6.94 7.53 10.63
C GLY A 270 -8.20 7.56 9.76
N VAL A 271 -8.84 6.41 9.53
CA VAL A 271 -10.03 6.31 8.67
C VAL A 271 -11.32 6.68 9.41
N THR A 272 -11.46 6.32 10.68
CA THR A 272 -12.69 6.61 11.46
C THR A 272 -12.87 8.08 11.75
N LEU A 273 -11.79 8.87 11.89
CA LEU A 273 -11.88 10.32 12.08
C LEU A 273 -12.42 11.06 10.85
N THR A 274 -12.42 10.44 9.67
CA THR A 274 -13.02 11.01 8.46
C THR A 274 -14.50 10.65 8.27
N GLY A 275 -15.03 9.68 9.03
CA GLY A 275 -16.36 9.10 8.83
C GLY A 275 -17.46 9.51 9.82
N VAL A 276 -17.13 10.19 10.92
CA VAL A 276 -18.15 10.52 11.96
C VAL A 276 -18.32 12.02 12.10
N LYS A 277 -19.24 12.57 11.33
CA LYS A 277 -20.09 13.69 11.73
C LYS A 277 -21.53 13.21 11.61
N GLY A 278 -22.04 12.67 12.67
CA GLY A 278 -23.44 12.45 12.93
C GLY A 278 -23.74 12.98 14.31
#